data_59e5a2bc2522c75535fc5dac8c815505
#
_entry.id   59e5a2bc2522c75535fc5dac8c815505
#
_cell.length_a   1.000
_cell.length_b   1.000
_cell.length_c   1.000
_cell.angle_alpha   90.00
_cell.angle_beta   90.00
_cell.angle_gamma   90.00
#
_symmetry.space_group_name_H-M   'P 1'
#
loop_
_entity.id
_entity.type
_entity.pdbx_description
1 polymer ?
#
loop_
_entity_poly.entity_id
_entity_poly.type
_entity_poly.pdbx_seq_one_letter_code
_entity_poly.pdbx_strand_id
1 'polypeptide(L)'
;NKSVYFEFLIDDYQADADVIDDLEPNELGLILGADFSLEKVYLGIEFVGITNRTYKTDAYHEWYIHRNIPIGYGEGSDLWRANVFSRYYYSQDWQFDLEIDYLVKGEGEMSHPWDTPWNDDGITMETGYDEAFPTGILEKQFFTNIGIFRMFDYNKWISVELKYLSTKNVDHITSTNADDFEVSFGLSWLFTKEFNLE
;
A
#
# COMPACT_ATOMS: atom_id res chain seq x y z
N ASN A 1 21.52 -6.01 11.51
CA ASN A 1 20.24 -6.65 11.81
C ASN A 1 19.55 -7.05 10.51
N LYS A 2 18.72 -8.09 10.57
CA LYS A 2 17.90 -8.54 9.46
C LYS A 2 16.57 -9.00 10.03
N SER A 3 15.46 -8.64 9.41
CA SER A 3 14.15 -9.19 9.71
C SER A 3 13.45 -9.63 8.43
N VAL A 4 12.56 -10.58 8.57
CA VAL A 4 11.61 -11.01 7.56
C VAL A 4 10.29 -11.16 8.28
N TYR A 5 9.22 -10.63 7.71
CA TYR A 5 7.88 -10.75 8.24
C TYR A 5 6.92 -11.21 7.16
N PHE A 6 5.86 -11.82 7.59
CA PHE A 6 4.84 -12.39 6.75
C PHE A 6 3.51 -12.35 7.49
N GLU A 7 2.48 -11.87 6.81
CA GLU A 7 1.09 -11.93 7.27
C GLU A 7 0.24 -12.54 6.17
N PHE A 8 -0.67 -13.42 6.54
CA PHE A 8 -1.62 -14.03 5.63
C PHE A 8 -3.00 -13.99 6.25
N LEU A 9 -3.94 -13.40 5.53
CA LEU A 9 -5.34 -13.35 5.86
C LEU A 9 -6.11 -14.30 4.94
N ILE A 10 -7.00 -15.08 5.52
CA ILE A 10 -8.07 -15.79 4.82
C ILE A 10 -9.35 -15.22 5.37
N ASP A 11 -10.08 -14.47 4.56
CA ASP A 11 -11.40 -13.93 4.93
C ASP A 11 -12.48 -14.92 4.56
N ASP A 12 -12.49 -15.37 3.29
CA ASP A 12 -13.25 -16.53 2.83
C ASP A 12 -12.41 -17.42 1.89
N TYR A 13 -12.70 -18.72 1.94
CA TYR A 13 -12.02 -19.71 1.14
C TYR A 13 -12.95 -20.84 0.71
N GLN A 14 -13.21 -20.93 -0.58
CA GLN A 14 -14.02 -21.99 -1.17
C GLN A 14 -13.20 -23.28 -1.30
N ALA A 15 -13.59 -24.30 -0.56
CA ALA A 15 -12.88 -25.59 -0.50
C ALA A 15 -13.44 -26.65 -1.47
N ASP A 16 -14.66 -26.47 -1.91
CA ASP A 16 -15.38 -27.35 -2.82
C ASP A 16 -16.13 -26.51 -3.87
N ALA A 17 -16.68 -27.14 -4.88
CA ALA A 17 -17.44 -26.51 -5.95
C ALA A 17 -18.58 -27.47 -6.36
N ASP A 18 -19.56 -27.62 -5.47
CA ASP A 18 -20.70 -28.49 -5.67
C ASP A 18 -21.94 -27.75 -6.19
N VAL A 19 -22.05 -26.44 -5.89
CA VAL A 19 -23.14 -25.56 -6.32
C VAL A 19 -22.59 -24.25 -6.89
N ILE A 20 -23.44 -23.49 -7.58
CA ILE A 20 -23.00 -22.27 -8.30
C ILE A 20 -22.43 -21.22 -7.33
N ASP A 21 -22.94 -21.14 -6.12
CA ASP A 21 -22.45 -20.21 -5.10
C ASP A 21 -21.00 -20.51 -4.67
N ASP A 22 -20.53 -21.76 -4.81
CA ASP A 22 -19.16 -22.17 -4.52
C ASP A 22 -18.14 -21.66 -5.58
N LEU A 23 -18.62 -21.01 -6.64
CA LEU A 23 -17.75 -20.33 -7.63
C LEU A 23 -17.30 -18.94 -7.16
N GLU A 24 -17.68 -18.51 -5.98
CA GLU A 24 -17.21 -17.30 -5.34
C GLU A 24 -15.67 -17.28 -5.26
N PRO A 25 -15.00 -16.19 -5.68
CA PRO A 25 -13.56 -16.09 -5.59
C PRO A 25 -13.07 -16.07 -4.13
N ASN A 26 -11.94 -16.71 -3.89
CA ASN A 26 -11.31 -16.70 -2.56
C ASN A 26 -10.89 -15.30 -2.14
N GLU A 27 -11.14 -14.97 -0.89
CA GLU A 27 -10.83 -13.70 -0.27
C GLU A 27 -9.58 -13.80 0.60
N LEU A 28 -8.48 -13.34 0.03
CA LEU A 28 -7.15 -13.54 0.59
C LEU A 28 -6.38 -12.22 0.70
N GLY A 29 -5.60 -12.09 1.78
CA GLY A 29 -4.63 -11.03 1.96
C GLY A 29 -3.24 -11.59 2.25
N LEU A 30 -2.21 -10.97 1.66
CA LEU A 30 -0.82 -11.31 1.87
C LEU A 30 0.01 -10.05 2.09
N ILE A 31 0.82 -10.04 3.14
CA ILE A 31 1.92 -9.10 3.34
C ILE A 31 3.21 -9.90 3.49
N LEU A 32 4.22 -9.54 2.72
CA LEU A 32 5.55 -10.13 2.79
C LEU A 32 6.59 -9.02 2.78
N GLY A 33 7.47 -8.99 3.78
CA GLY A 33 8.51 -7.98 3.83
C GLY A 33 9.80 -8.48 4.43
N ALA A 34 10.86 -7.73 4.12
CA ALA A 34 12.18 -7.95 4.70
C ALA A 34 12.92 -6.62 4.87
N ASP A 35 13.68 -6.49 5.93
CA ASP A 35 14.58 -5.39 6.12
C ASP A 35 15.99 -5.82 6.55
N PHE A 36 16.97 -5.03 6.15
CA PHE A 36 18.38 -5.29 6.39
C PHE A 36 19.05 -4.01 6.87
N SER A 37 19.78 -4.10 7.98
CA SER A 37 20.65 -3.03 8.46
C SER A 37 22.10 -3.49 8.35
N LEU A 38 22.86 -2.86 7.50
CA LEU A 38 24.29 -2.95 7.37
C LEU A 38 24.89 -1.64 7.90
N GLU A 39 26.19 -1.59 8.18
CA GLU A 39 26.85 -0.47 8.87
C GLU A 39 26.30 0.93 8.56
N LYS A 40 26.15 1.25 7.28
CA LYS A 40 25.71 2.57 6.80
C LYS A 40 24.43 2.54 5.97
N VAL A 41 23.87 1.37 5.74
CA VAL A 41 22.71 1.20 4.87
C VAL A 41 21.60 0.49 5.65
N TYR A 42 20.43 1.06 5.60
CA TYR A 42 19.18 0.40 5.92
C TYR A 42 18.38 0.22 4.62
N LEU A 43 17.95 -0.98 4.34
CA LEU A 43 17.19 -1.34 3.14
C LEU A 43 15.99 -2.18 3.55
N GLY A 44 14.83 -1.84 3.06
CA GLY A 44 13.60 -2.63 3.24
C GLY A 44 12.88 -2.82 1.92
N ILE A 45 12.15 -3.92 1.86
CA ILE A 45 11.26 -4.26 0.75
C ILE A 45 9.98 -4.86 1.32
N GLU A 46 8.85 -4.48 0.75
CA GLU A 46 7.54 -5.00 1.12
C GLU A 46 6.70 -5.26 -0.12
N PHE A 47 5.96 -6.33 -0.09
CA PHE A 47 4.92 -6.67 -1.05
C PHE A 47 3.60 -6.89 -0.31
N VAL A 48 2.52 -6.34 -0.85
CA VAL A 48 1.15 -6.53 -0.37
C VAL A 48 0.30 -7.00 -1.54
N GLY A 49 -0.59 -7.95 -1.32
CA GLY A 49 -1.61 -8.38 -2.26
C GLY A 49 -2.89 -8.68 -1.51
N ILE A 50 -4.02 -8.11 -1.92
CA ILE A 50 -5.32 -8.30 -1.28
C ILE A 50 -6.36 -8.44 -2.37
N THR A 51 -7.04 -9.59 -2.40
CA THR A 51 -8.04 -9.88 -3.41
C THR A 51 -9.28 -9.01 -3.27
N ASN A 52 -10.07 -8.96 -4.33
CA ASN A 52 -11.37 -8.29 -4.32
C ASN A 52 -12.27 -8.89 -3.25
N ARG A 53 -13.20 -8.11 -2.73
CA ARG A 53 -14.16 -8.44 -1.65
C ARG A 53 -13.59 -8.73 -0.28
N THR A 54 -12.29 -9.05 -0.15
CA THR A 54 -11.64 -9.15 1.18
C THR A 54 -12.04 -7.95 2.04
N TYR A 55 -12.48 -8.19 3.27
CA TYR A 55 -13.06 -7.24 4.22
C TYR A 55 -14.52 -6.89 4.03
N LYS A 56 -15.25 -7.52 3.09
CA LYS A 56 -16.67 -7.29 2.85
C LYS A 56 -17.44 -8.60 2.92
N THR A 57 -18.74 -8.49 3.12
CA THR A 57 -19.74 -9.54 2.96
C THR A 57 -20.98 -8.92 2.31
N ASP A 58 -21.98 -9.72 1.99
CA ASP A 58 -23.30 -9.25 1.55
C ASP A 58 -23.99 -8.36 2.59
N ALA A 59 -23.63 -8.51 3.88
CA ALA A 59 -24.18 -7.78 5.01
C ALA A 59 -23.26 -6.60 5.42
N TYR A 60 -23.61 -5.39 5.01
CA TYR A 60 -22.81 -4.17 5.29
C TYR A 60 -22.34 -4.02 6.74
N HIS A 61 -23.12 -4.46 7.73
CA HIS A 61 -22.76 -4.34 9.14
C HIS A 61 -21.64 -5.31 9.58
N GLU A 62 -21.28 -6.25 8.72
CA GLU A 62 -20.19 -7.22 8.92
C GLU A 62 -18.91 -6.81 8.19
N TRP A 63 -18.96 -5.72 7.42
CA TRP A 63 -17.76 -5.22 6.73
C TRP A 63 -16.69 -4.83 7.73
N TYR A 64 -15.47 -5.20 7.42
CA TYR A 64 -14.30 -4.92 8.28
C TYR A 64 -13.82 -3.48 8.11
N ILE A 65 -14.72 -2.54 8.45
CA ILE A 65 -14.48 -1.09 8.35
C ILE A 65 -14.80 -0.39 9.67
N HIS A 66 -14.07 0.70 9.94
CA HIS A 66 -14.37 1.61 11.02
C HIS A 66 -14.39 3.05 10.48
N ARG A 67 -15.51 3.75 10.63
CA ARG A 67 -15.73 5.12 10.12
C ARG A 67 -15.41 5.24 8.62
N ASN A 68 -15.81 4.27 7.82
CA ASN A 68 -15.55 4.14 6.38
C ASN A 68 -14.07 3.96 6.01
N ILE A 69 -13.25 3.51 6.93
CA ILE A 69 -11.85 3.16 6.69
C ILE A 69 -11.67 1.66 6.94
N PRO A 70 -11.02 0.91 6.04
CA PRO A 70 -10.69 -0.49 6.27
C PRO A 70 -9.90 -0.66 7.58
N ILE A 71 -10.27 -1.64 8.40
CA ILE A 71 -9.54 -1.96 9.64
C ILE A 71 -8.27 -2.76 9.32
N GLY A 72 -8.27 -3.47 8.19
CA GLY A 72 -7.12 -4.20 7.67
C GLY A 72 -6.11 -3.29 7.00
N TYR A 73 -5.83 -3.54 5.72
CA TYR A 73 -4.92 -2.69 4.96
C TYR A 73 -5.57 -1.35 4.58
N GLY A 74 -4.87 -0.25 4.82
CA GLY A 74 -5.45 1.09 4.71
C GLY A 74 -5.94 1.51 3.32
N GLU A 75 -5.38 0.92 2.24
CA GLU A 75 -5.81 1.14 0.86
C GLU A 75 -7.02 0.27 0.45
N GLY A 76 -7.47 -0.64 1.34
CA GLY A 76 -8.59 -1.56 1.10
C GLY A 76 -8.18 -2.86 0.43
N SER A 77 -9.06 -3.35 -0.45
CA SER A 77 -8.91 -4.60 -1.19
C SER A 77 -8.69 -4.36 -2.69
N ASP A 78 -8.60 -5.44 -3.46
CA ASP A 78 -8.43 -5.47 -4.92
C ASP A 78 -7.17 -4.77 -5.40
N LEU A 79 -6.05 -5.06 -4.78
CA LEU A 79 -4.79 -4.41 -5.08
C LEU A 79 -3.57 -5.31 -4.88
N TRP A 80 -2.48 -4.90 -5.53
CA TRP A 80 -1.15 -5.27 -5.06
C TRP A 80 -0.23 -4.04 -5.04
N ARG A 81 0.73 -4.06 -4.13
CA ARG A 81 1.71 -3.00 -3.93
C ARG A 81 3.08 -3.59 -3.71
N ALA A 82 4.10 -2.96 -4.29
CA ALA A 82 5.50 -3.27 -4.03
C ALA A 82 6.22 -1.99 -3.61
N ASN A 83 6.86 -2.03 -2.46
CA ASN A 83 7.61 -0.91 -1.90
C ASN A 83 9.06 -1.30 -1.65
N VAL A 84 9.98 -0.40 -1.99
CA VAL A 84 11.41 -0.49 -1.65
C VAL A 84 11.82 0.82 -1.01
N PHE A 85 12.43 0.75 0.15
CA PHE A 85 12.97 1.92 0.80
C PHE A 85 14.42 1.69 1.25
N SER A 86 15.22 2.73 1.17
CA SER A 86 16.63 2.70 1.57
C SER A 86 17.01 3.97 2.29
N ARG A 87 17.83 3.81 3.30
CA ARG A 87 18.46 4.90 4.03
C ARG A 87 19.97 4.69 4.06
N TYR A 88 20.73 5.66 3.59
CA TYR A 88 22.16 5.62 3.57
C TYR A 88 22.76 6.72 4.45
N TYR A 89 23.52 6.32 5.45
CA TYR A 89 24.29 7.21 6.32
C TYR A 89 25.71 7.39 5.75
N TYR A 90 25.91 8.46 4.99
CA TYR A 90 27.24 8.78 4.46
C TYR A 90 28.22 9.11 5.60
N SER A 91 27.76 9.87 6.58
CA SER A 91 28.49 10.21 7.82
C SER A 91 27.48 10.33 8.97
N GLN A 92 27.95 10.74 10.17
CA GLN A 92 27.07 11.05 11.29
C GLN A 92 26.14 12.24 11.01
N ASP A 93 26.52 13.10 10.08
CA ASP A 93 25.80 14.34 9.78
C ASP A 93 24.96 14.26 8.49
N TRP A 94 25.19 13.27 7.65
CA TRP A 94 24.53 13.17 6.34
C TRP A 94 23.78 11.86 6.18
N GLN A 95 22.51 11.98 5.80
CA GLN A 95 21.62 10.88 5.49
C GLN A 95 20.97 11.11 4.12
N PHE A 96 20.82 10.04 3.38
CA PHE A 96 20.12 9.98 2.10
C PHE A 96 19.04 8.92 2.19
N ASP A 97 17.81 9.30 1.87
CA ASP A 97 16.66 8.42 1.84
C ASP A 97 16.19 8.25 0.39
N LEU A 98 15.80 7.05 0.05
CA LEU A 98 15.15 6.70 -1.22
C LEU A 98 13.98 5.80 -0.92
N GLU A 99 12.83 6.12 -1.49
CA GLU A 99 11.65 5.27 -1.51
C GLU A 99 11.14 5.15 -2.93
N ILE A 100 10.79 3.94 -3.32
CA ILE A 100 10.13 3.62 -4.59
C ILE A 100 8.95 2.74 -4.27
N ASP A 101 7.78 3.13 -4.75
CA ASP A 101 6.53 2.45 -4.52
C ASP A 101 5.77 2.26 -5.82
N TYR A 102 5.17 1.11 -5.99
CA TYR A 102 4.32 0.81 -7.12
C TYR A 102 3.05 0.11 -6.64
N LEU A 103 1.92 0.77 -6.84
CA LEU A 103 0.58 0.29 -6.52
C LEU A 103 -0.20 0.01 -7.80
N VAL A 104 -0.88 -1.11 -7.84
CA VAL A 104 -1.89 -1.44 -8.86
C VAL A 104 -3.17 -1.78 -8.14
N LYS A 105 -4.24 -1.03 -8.42
CA LYS A 105 -5.54 -1.14 -7.78
C LYS A 105 -6.61 -1.41 -8.83
N GLY A 106 -7.50 -2.34 -8.55
CA GLY A 106 -8.67 -2.67 -9.36
C GLY A 106 -9.91 -1.87 -8.95
N GLU A 107 -11.02 -2.09 -9.64
CA GLU A 107 -12.30 -1.41 -9.41
C GLU A 107 -13.04 -1.93 -8.17
N GLY A 108 -12.55 -2.98 -7.50
CA GLY A 108 -13.14 -3.61 -6.32
C GLY A 108 -13.00 -2.77 -5.06
N GLU A 109 -13.56 -1.56 -5.04
CA GLU A 109 -13.48 -0.67 -3.89
C GLU A 109 -14.35 -1.11 -2.71
N MET A 110 -13.90 -0.77 -1.49
CA MET A 110 -14.65 -0.97 -0.25
C MET A 110 -15.99 -0.22 -0.21
N SER A 111 -16.14 0.82 -1.01
CA SER A 111 -17.38 1.62 -1.10
C SER A 111 -18.43 1.00 -2.02
N HIS A 112 -18.04 0.08 -2.89
CA HIS A 112 -18.97 -0.57 -3.81
C HIS A 112 -19.83 -1.59 -3.07
N PRO A 113 -21.11 -1.71 -3.43
CA PRO A 113 -21.98 -2.77 -2.91
C PRO A 113 -21.39 -4.16 -3.18
N TRP A 114 -21.79 -5.12 -2.36
CA TRP A 114 -21.52 -6.52 -2.64
C TRP A 114 -22.18 -6.94 -3.95
N ASP A 115 -21.45 -7.65 -4.77
CA ASP A 115 -21.92 -8.22 -6.04
C ASP A 115 -21.57 -9.70 -6.13
N THR A 116 -22.32 -10.44 -6.94
CA THR A 116 -22.18 -11.89 -7.10
C THR A 116 -22.09 -12.26 -8.58
N PRO A 117 -21.04 -11.81 -9.33
CA PRO A 117 -20.95 -12.01 -10.76
C PRO A 117 -20.85 -13.50 -11.17
N TRP A 118 -20.44 -14.38 -10.26
CA TRP A 118 -20.48 -15.84 -10.49
C TRP A 118 -21.90 -16.40 -10.63
N ASN A 119 -22.93 -15.65 -10.23
CA ASN A 119 -24.34 -15.98 -10.40
C ASN A 119 -24.97 -15.38 -11.67
N ASP A 120 -24.18 -14.72 -12.53
CA ASP A 120 -24.67 -14.10 -13.75
C ASP A 120 -25.03 -15.14 -14.81
N ASP A 121 -25.95 -14.75 -15.73
CA ASP A 121 -26.38 -15.58 -16.84
C ASP A 121 -25.20 -16.02 -17.72
N GLY A 122 -25.05 -17.32 -17.92
CA GLY A 122 -24.01 -17.93 -18.74
C GLY A 122 -22.82 -18.49 -17.95
N ILE A 123 -22.74 -18.23 -16.65
CA ILE A 123 -21.80 -18.91 -15.76
C ILE A 123 -22.47 -20.20 -15.27
N THR A 124 -21.72 -21.28 -15.35
CA THR A 124 -22.18 -22.62 -14.93
C THR A 124 -21.06 -23.32 -14.19
N MET A 125 -21.38 -24.38 -13.46
CA MET A 125 -20.36 -25.22 -12.83
C MET A 125 -19.34 -25.79 -13.81
N GLU A 126 -19.71 -25.96 -15.09
CA GLU A 126 -18.81 -26.48 -16.13
C GLU A 126 -17.85 -25.39 -16.65
N THR A 127 -18.34 -24.15 -16.80
CA THR A 127 -17.53 -23.02 -17.29
C THR A 127 -16.66 -22.43 -16.19
N GLY A 128 -17.11 -22.54 -14.94
CA GLY A 128 -16.47 -21.87 -13.83
C GLY A 128 -16.59 -20.35 -13.86
N TYR A 129 -16.08 -19.71 -12.85
CA TYR A 129 -15.87 -18.25 -12.78
C TYR A 129 -14.42 -17.98 -12.41
N ASP A 130 -13.73 -17.15 -13.19
CA ASP A 130 -12.34 -16.74 -12.94
C ASP A 130 -12.29 -15.21 -12.92
N GLU A 131 -12.07 -14.66 -11.76
CA GLU A 131 -12.00 -13.21 -11.56
C GLU A 131 -10.56 -12.73 -11.78
N ALA A 132 -10.39 -11.71 -12.62
CA ALA A 132 -9.08 -11.08 -12.80
C ALA A 132 -8.61 -10.42 -11.48
N PHE A 133 -7.32 -10.45 -11.22
CA PHE A 133 -6.73 -9.81 -10.03
C PHE A 133 -5.57 -8.86 -10.41
N PRO A 134 -5.68 -7.58 -10.04
CA PRO A 134 -6.88 -6.87 -9.59
C PRO A 134 -7.94 -6.73 -10.69
N THR A 135 -9.20 -6.37 -10.32
CA THR A 135 -10.35 -6.39 -11.21
C THR A 135 -10.47 -5.13 -12.08
N GLY A 136 -11.16 -5.23 -13.21
CA GLY A 136 -11.60 -4.09 -14.04
C GLY A 136 -10.47 -3.27 -14.66
N ILE A 137 -10.68 -1.95 -14.78
CA ILE A 137 -9.69 -0.99 -15.29
C ILE A 137 -8.70 -0.67 -14.17
N LEU A 138 -7.46 -1.06 -14.37
CA LEU A 138 -6.42 -0.93 -13.34
C LEU A 138 -5.91 0.51 -13.24
N GLU A 139 -6.07 1.11 -12.07
CA GLU A 139 -5.31 2.30 -11.69
C GLU A 139 -3.88 1.87 -11.28
N LYS A 140 -2.87 2.56 -11.81
CA LYS A 140 -1.46 2.26 -11.56
C LYS A 140 -0.74 3.50 -11.06
N GLN A 141 -0.19 3.43 -9.86
CA GLN A 141 0.56 4.52 -9.25
C GLN A 141 2.03 4.14 -9.12
N PHE A 142 2.89 5.03 -9.58
CA PHE A 142 4.33 4.98 -9.34
C PHE A 142 4.72 6.19 -8.49
N PHE A 143 5.26 5.93 -7.33
CA PHE A 143 5.74 6.97 -6.41
C PHE A 143 7.23 6.80 -6.16
N THR A 144 7.95 7.91 -6.10
CA THR A 144 9.32 7.95 -5.60
C THR A 144 9.54 9.17 -4.72
N ASN A 145 10.32 8.96 -3.66
CA ASN A 145 10.75 10.01 -2.75
C ASN A 145 12.27 9.92 -2.57
N ILE A 146 12.95 11.04 -2.75
CA ILE A 146 14.38 11.18 -2.50
C ILE A 146 14.59 12.26 -1.45
N GLY A 147 15.18 11.89 -0.33
CA GLY A 147 15.46 12.77 0.80
C GLY A 147 16.95 12.95 1.03
N ILE A 148 17.35 14.17 1.30
CA ILE A 148 18.70 14.52 1.74
C ILE A 148 18.59 15.28 3.05
N PHE A 149 19.22 14.76 4.09
CA PHE A 149 19.21 15.34 5.43
C PHE A 149 20.64 15.68 5.83
N ARG A 150 20.83 16.86 6.38
CA ARG A 150 22.09 17.26 7.00
C ARG A 150 21.86 17.77 8.41
N MET A 151 22.49 17.14 9.37
CA MET A 151 22.57 17.56 10.77
C MET A 151 23.84 18.40 10.96
N PHE A 152 23.72 19.57 11.59
CA PHE A 152 24.87 20.42 11.95
C PHE A 152 25.22 20.27 13.43
N ASP A 153 24.21 19.92 14.21
CA ASP A 153 24.28 19.69 15.65
C ASP A 153 23.02 18.91 16.05
N TYR A 154 22.99 18.33 17.26
CA TYR A 154 21.84 17.58 17.75
C TYR A 154 20.50 18.35 17.71
N ASN A 155 20.53 19.65 17.63
CA ASN A 155 19.37 20.53 17.62
C ASN A 155 19.21 21.38 16.32
N LYS A 156 20.00 21.10 15.29
CA LYS A 156 19.99 21.85 14.04
C LYS A 156 20.13 20.91 12.85
N TRP A 157 19.15 20.93 11.97
CA TRP A 157 19.20 20.16 10.74
C TRP A 157 18.48 20.88 9.59
N ILE A 158 18.88 20.53 8.38
CA ILE A 158 18.16 20.88 7.16
C ILE A 158 17.81 19.61 6.39
N SER A 159 16.72 19.66 5.64
CA SER A 159 16.33 18.60 4.70
C SER A 159 15.86 19.18 3.38
N VAL A 160 16.04 18.40 2.33
CA VAL A 160 15.41 18.59 1.03
C VAL A 160 14.80 17.26 0.64
N GLU A 161 13.53 17.27 0.24
CA GLU A 161 12.83 16.10 -0.24
C GLU A 161 12.24 16.39 -1.62
N LEU A 162 12.38 15.44 -2.52
CA LEU A 162 11.83 15.46 -3.87
C LEU A 162 10.89 14.26 -3.99
N LYS A 163 9.62 14.53 -4.26
CA LYS A 163 8.61 13.49 -4.47
C LYS A 163 8.06 13.58 -5.88
N TYR A 164 7.86 12.45 -6.48
CA TYR A 164 7.20 12.30 -7.78
C TYR A 164 6.15 11.21 -7.69
N LEU A 165 4.94 11.51 -8.14
CA LEU A 165 3.83 10.58 -8.25
C LEU A 165 3.32 10.60 -9.69
N SER A 166 3.22 9.44 -10.30
CA SER A 166 2.60 9.25 -11.62
C SER A 166 1.47 8.26 -11.48
N THR A 167 0.26 8.66 -11.85
CA THR A 167 -0.93 7.82 -11.82
C THR A 167 -1.47 7.63 -13.23
N LYS A 168 -1.69 6.39 -13.63
CA LYS A 168 -2.34 6.00 -14.89
C LYS A 168 -3.73 5.47 -14.62
N ASN A 169 -4.68 5.80 -15.49
CA ASN A 169 -6.10 5.47 -15.38
C ASN A 169 -6.68 5.95 -14.04
N VAL A 170 -6.45 7.22 -13.71
CA VAL A 170 -6.99 7.86 -12.49
C VAL A 170 -8.48 7.60 -12.37
N ASP A 171 -8.93 7.22 -11.17
CA ASP A 171 -10.31 6.85 -10.86
C ASP A 171 -10.84 5.76 -11.80
N HIS A 172 -9.96 4.82 -12.21
CA HIS A 172 -10.28 3.71 -13.14
C HIS A 172 -10.80 4.16 -14.50
N ILE A 173 -10.51 5.40 -14.93
CA ILE A 173 -10.89 5.91 -16.24
C ILE A 173 -9.74 5.70 -17.23
N THR A 174 -9.97 4.87 -18.24
CA THR A 174 -8.96 4.54 -19.27
C THR A 174 -8.33 5.79 -19.88
N SER A 175 -7.00 5.82 -19.94
CA SER A 175 -6.19 6.90 -20.52
C SER A 175 -6.23 8.24 -19.77
N THR A 176 -6.81 8.29 -18.59
CA THR A 176 -6.73 9.44 -17.68
C THR A 176 -5.47 9.32 -16.84
N ASN A 177 -4.50 10.21 -17.06
CA ASN A 177 -3.22 10.17 -16.36
C ASN A 177 -2.98 11.47 -15.59
N ALA A 178 -2.29 11.38 -14.47
CA ALA A 178 -1.86 12.51 -13.67
C ALA A 178 -0.42 12.32 -13.21
N ASP A 179 0.34 13.41 -13.23
CA ASP A 179 1.68 13.45 -12.67
C ASP A 179 1.76 14.60 -11.66
N ASP A 180 2.38 14.36 -10.53
CA ASP A 180 2.61 15.36 -9.49
C ASP A 180 4.07 15.36 -9.06
N PHE A 181 4.60 16.55 -8.79
CA PHE A 181 5.96 16.74 -8.35
C PHE A 181 6.01 17.74 -7.21
N GLU A 182 6.54 17.32 -6.08
CA GLU A 182 6.68 18.14 -4.87
C GLU A 182 8.15 18.30 -4.49
N VAL A 183 8.53 19.51 -4.11
CA VAL A 183 9.83 19.82 -3.51
C VAL A 183 9.58 20.40 -2.12
N SER A 184 10.09 19.76 -1.09
CA SER A 184 9.96 20.20 0.29
C SER A 184 11.31 20.57 0.88
N PHE A 185 11.33 21.68 1.63
CA PHE A 185 12.50 22.12 2.38
C PHE A 185 12.18 22.14 3.87
N GLY A 186 12.97 21.45 4.66
CA GLY A 186 12.88 21.44 6.11
C GLY A 186 14.04 22.19 6.75
N LEU A 187 13.73 23.00 7.78
CA LEU A 187 14.70 23.61 8.65
C LEU A 187 14.26 23.44 10.09
N SER A 188 15.09 22.87 10.92
CA SER A 188 14.86 22.81 12.36
C SER A 188 15.99 23.46 13.10
N TRP A 189 15.63 24.28 14.09
CA TRP A 189 16.57 24.96 14.96
C TRP A 189 15.97 25.10 16.35
N LEU A 190 16.43 24.29 17.28
CA LEU A 190 16.04 24.36 18.69
C LEU A 190 16.92 25.36 19.43
N PHE A 191 16.29 26.34 20.05
CA PHE A 191 16.96 27.26 20.97
C PHE A 191 16.68 26.82 22.39
N THR A 192 17.71 26.48 23.16
CA THR A 192 17.65 26.28 24.59
C THR A 192 18.17 27.52 25.27
N LYS A 193 17.38 28.14 26.17
CA LYS A 193 17.79 29.20 27.05
C LYS A 193 17.68 28.71 28.47
N GLU A 194 18.82 28.59 29.15
CA GLU A 194 18.83 28.35 30.59
C GLU A 194 18.55 29.65 31.34
N PHE A 195 17.55 29.63 32.17
CA PHE A 195 17.28 30.71 33.14
C PHE A 195 17.79 30.25 34.50
N ASN A 196 18.87 30.85 34.97
CA ASN A 196 19.27 30.73 36.38
C ASN A 196 18.35 31.62 37.18
N LEU A 197 17.45 31.01 37.96
CA LEU A 197 16.69 31.72 38.99
C LEU A 197 17.63 31.81 40.19
N GLU A 198 18.14 33.02 40.46
CA GLU A 198 18.84 33.35 41.70
C GLU A 198 17.84 33.50 42.85
#